data_95dda2aed3b1b293a5aae8765fe2a474
#
_entry.id   95dda2aed3b1b293a5aae8765fe2a474
#
_cell.length_a   1.000
_cell.length_b   1.000
_cell.length_c   1.000
_cell.angle_alpha   90.00
_cell.angle_beta   90.00
_cell.angle_gamma   90.00
#
_symmetry.space_group_name_H-M   'P 1'
#
loop_
_entity.id
_entity.type
_entity.pdbx_description
1 polymer ?
#
loop_
_entity_poly.entity_id
_entity_poly.type
_entity_poly.pdbx_seq_one_letter_code
_entity_poly.pdbx_strand_id
1 'polypeptide(L)'
;MEKHPIFEALRHSTDACACTTLRKATRVAAQLYDRHLEPSGLTTAQFSLLAALYYAQSIPMKRLAARLAMERTSLTRILAPLEKKGFVEIKASTEDARVRRVTITALGLERLISALPLWQEAQAKMEKEMGPAGWDQLRASLQQAVAAARAAGSTL
;
A
#
# COMPACT_ATOMS: atom_id res chain seq x y z
N MET A 1 -39.15 -18.67 -8.89
CA MET A 1 -38.09 -17.96 -9.63
C MET A 1 -36.94 -18.94 -9.81
N GLU A 2 -36.89 -19.61 -10.98
CA GLU A 2 -35.80 -20.54 -11.31
C GLU A 2 -34.49 -19.78 -11.29
N LYS A 3 -33.55 -20.24 -10.45
CA LYS A 3 -32.20 -19.65 -10.38
C LYS A 3 -31.46 -20.01 -11.68
N HIS A 4 -31.28 -19.03 -12.54
CA HIS A 4 -30.51 -19.21 -13.76
C HIS A 4 -29.14 -19.83 -13.43
N PRO A 5 -28.65 -20.86 -14.16
CA PRO A 5 -27.40 -21.56 -13.85
C PRO A 5 -26.18 -20.64 -13.67
N ILE A 6 -26.20 -19.48 -14.30
CA ILE A 6 -25.15 -18.45 -14.19
C ILE A 6 -25.01 -17.91 -12.75
N PHE A 7 -26.08 -17.95 -11.92
CA PHE A 7 -26.00 -17.45 -10.54
C PHE A 7 -25.10 -18.34 -9.68
N GLU A 8 -25.12 -19.64 -9.86
CA GLU A 8 -24.25 -20.59 -9.16
C GLU A 8 -22.78 -20.36 -9.57
N ALA A 9 -22.51 -20.23 -10.87
CA ALA A 9 -21.18 -19.95 -11.39
C ALA A 9 -20.64 -18.59 -10.91
N LEU A 10 -21.48 -17.54 -10.91
CA LEU A 10 -21.10 -16.20 -10.42
C LEU A 10 -20.85 -16.19 -8.92
N ARG A 11 -21.67 -16.89 -8.14
CA ARG A 11 -21.48 -17.01 -6.70
C ARG A 11 -20.15 -17.69 -6.39
N HIS A 12 -19.87 -18.80 -7.05
CA HIS A 12 -18.61 -19.53 -6.90
C HIS A 12 -17.41 -18.67 -7.31
N SER A 13 -17.52 -17.94 -8.42
CA SER A 13 -16.44 -17.06 -8.88
C SER A 13 -16.16 -15.87 -7.93
N THR A 14 -17.18 -15.31 -7.28
CA THR A 14 -17.02 -14.20 -6.33
C THR A 14 -16.42 -14.67 -5.02
N ASP A 15 -16.87 -15.79 -4.48
CA ASP A 15 -16.42 -16.30 -3.18
C ASP A 15 -15.01 -16.93 -3.26
N ALA A 16 -14.66 -17.55 -4.40
CA ALA A 16 -13.36 -18.18 -4.64
C ALA A 16 -12.30 -17.22 -5.25
N CYS A 17 -12.70 -16.01 -5.66
CA CYS A 17 -11.79 -15.08 -6.32
C CYS A 17 -10.79 -14.47 -5.33
N ALA A 18 -9.52 -14.83 -5.46
CA ALA A 18 -8.43 -14.28 -4.64
C ALA A 18 -8.38 -12.74 -4.69
N CYS A 19 -8.57 -12.14 -5.88
CA CYS A 19 -8.56 -10.68 -6.04
C CYS A 19 -9.69 -10.00 -5.27
N THR A 20 -10.90 -10.56 -5.28
CA THR A 20 -12.05 -10.03 -4.53
C THR A 20 -11.80 -10.11 -3.03
N THR A 21 -11.29 -11.25 -2.55
CA THR A 21 -10.97 -11.48 -1.14
C THR A 21 -9.88 -10.56 -0.65
N LEU A 22 -8.77 -10.43 -1.41
CA LEU A 22 -7.66 -9.52 -1.08
C LEU A 22 -8.12 -8.06 -1.05
N ARG A 23 -8.94 -7.62 -2.02
CA ARG A 23 -9.49 -6.26 -2.04
C ARG A 23 -10.38 -5.98 -0.82
N LYS A 24 -11.21 -6.94 -0.42
CA LYS A 24 -12.06 -6.82 0.78
C LYS A 24 -11.18 -6.73 2.03
N ALA A 25 -10.22 -7.63 2.19
CA ALA A 25 -9.29 -7.63 3.32
C ALA A 25 -8.51 -6.32 3.40
N THR A 26 -7.95 -5.85 2.28
CA THR A 26 -7.22 -4.58 2.21
C THR A 26 -8.08 -3.39 2.63
N ARG A 27 -9.34 -3.31 2.18
CA ARG A 27 -10.24 -2.20 2.56
C ARG A 27 -10.53 -2.20 4.06
N VAL A 28 -10.83 -3.36 4.64
CA VAL A 28 -11.13 -3.46 6.08
C VAL A 28 -9.89 -3.17 6.92
N ALA A 29 -8.75 -3.74 6.55
CA ALA A 29 -7.48 -3.46 7.23
C ALA A 29 -7.12 -1.96 7.12
N ALA A 30 -7.20 -1.36 5.93
CA ALA A 30 -6.90 0.05 5.75
C ALA A 30 -7.76 0.96 6.65
N GLN A 31 -9.05 0.64 6.83
CA GLN A 31 -9.91 1.40 7.76
C GLN A 31 -9.43 1.35 9.22
N LEU A 32 -8.86 0.23 9.66
CA LEU A 32 -8.28 0.11 11.00
C LEU A 32 -7.07 1.04 11.13
N TYR A 33 -6.12 0.94 10.19
CA TYR A 33 -4.90 1.75 10.22
C TYR A 33 -5.19 3.23 10.00
N ASP A 34 -6.08 3.59 9.07
CA ASP A 34 -6.44 4.99 8.79
C ASP A 34 -7.04 5.67 10.02
N ARG A 35 -7.90 4.98 10.79
CA ARG A 35 -8.44 5.50 12.06
C ARG A 35 -7.35 5.80 13.09
N HIS A 36 -6.33 4.95 13.21
CA HIS A 36 -5.23 5.19 14.14
C HIS A 36 -4.30 6.31 13.64
N LEU A 37 -4.09 6.39 12.33
CA LEU A 37 -3.23 7.41 11.71
C LEU A 37 -3.89 8.79 11.59
N GLU A 38 -5.21 8.90 11.78
CA GLU A 38 -5.97 10.15 11.64
C GLU A 38 -5.31 11.35 12.36
N PRO A 39 -4.83 11.22 13.62
CA PRO A 39 -4.19 12.34 14.32
C PRO A 39 -2.91 12.84 13.63
N SER A 40 -2.24 11.99 12.85
CA SER A 40 -1.06 12.39 12.07
C SER A 40 -1.42 13.11 10.77
N GLY A 41 -2.69 13.05 10.33
CA GLY A 41 -3.13 13.57 9.04
C GLY A 41 -2.61 12.77 7.83
N LEU A 42 -2.15 11.53 8.06
CA LEU A 42 -1.74 10.58 7.02
C LEU A 42 -2.76 9.46 6.88
N THR A 43 -2.96 8.99 5.65
CA THR A 43 -3.57 7.69 5.39
C THR A 43 -2.54 6.58 5.45
N THR A 44 -2.98 5.32 5.59
CA THR A 44 -2.11 4.13 5.53
C THR A 44 -1.26 4.10 4.26
N ALA A 45 -1.86 4.44 3.12
CA ALA A 45 -1.15 4.50 1.84
C ALA A 45 -0.05 5.57 1.84
N GLN A 46 -0.31 6.75 2.43
CA GLN A 46 0.67 7.83 2.54
C GLN A 46 1.79 7.47 3.53
N PHE A 47 1.46 6.88 4.68
CA PHE A 47 2.44 6.38 5.65
C PHE A 47 3.37 5.35 5.00
N SER A 48 2.82 4.34 4.31
CA SER A 48 3.60 3.30 3.63
C SER A 48 4.50 3.88 2.54
N LEU A 49 4.04 4.90 1.82
CA LEU A 49 4.82 5.59 0.81
C LEU A 49 5.98 6.37 1.42
N LEU A 50 5.74 7.14 2.50
CA LEU A 50 6.79 7.87 3.21
C LEU A 50 7.83 6.90 3.80
N ALA A 51 7.40 5.78 4.37
CA ALA A 51 8.29 4.72 4.86
C ALA A 51 9.16 4.13 3.74
N ALA A 52 8.58 3.86 2.57
CA ALA A 52 9.33 3.37 1.40
C ALA A 52 10.37 4.39 0.91
N LEU A 53 10.05 5.70 0.96
CA LEU A 53 10.95 6.79 0.60
C LEU A 53 12.08 6.95 1.63
N TYR A 54 11.81 6.79 2.92
CA TYR A 54 12.83 6.83 3.97
C TYR A 54 13.96 5.83 3.68
N TYR A 55 13.62 4.58 3.36
CA TYR A 55 14.62 3.57 3.02
C TYR A 55 15.32 3.79 1.68
N ALA A 56 14.66 4.43 0.71
CA ALA A 56 15.21 4.64 -0.62
C ALA A 56 15.96 5.97 -0.75
N GLN A 57 15.74 6.90 0.17
CA GLN A 57 16.20 8.30 0.19
C GLN A 57 15.76 9.10 -1.03
N SER A 58 16.26 8.78 -2.22
CA SER A 58 15.84 9.36 -3.49
C SER A 58 15.64 8.24 -4.51
N ILE A 59 14.47 8.16 -5.13
CA ILE A 59 14.12 7.06 -6.01
C ILE A 59 13.39 7.57 -7.27
N PRO A 60 13.72 7.05 -8.46
CA PRO A 60 12.94 7.32 -9.67
C PRO A 60 11.47 6.89 -9.48
N MET A 61 10.53 7.73 -9.94
CA MET A 61 9.09 7.49 -9.80
C MET A 61 8.67 6.11 -10.34
N LYS A 62 9.25 5.66 -11.46
CA LYS A 62 8.99 4.33 -12.03
C LYS A 62 9.40 3.21 -11.06
N ARG A 63 10.56 3.35 -10.40
CA ARG A 63 11.04 2.35 -9.42
C ARG A 63 10.21 2.37 -8.14
N LEU A 64 9.74 3.55 -7.70
CA LEU A 64 8.85 3.66 -6.54
C LEU A 64 7.50 2.98 -6.82
N ALA A 65 6.93 3.20 -8.00
CA ALA A 65 5.70 2.54 -8.43
C ALA A 65 5.84 1.00 -8.44
N ALA A 66 6.92 0.49 -9.03
CA ALA A 66 7.20 -0.95 -9.04
C ALA A 66 7.41 -1.54 -7.62
N ARG A 67 8.12 -0.80 -6.75
CA ARG A 67 8.35 -1.22 -5.35
C ARG A 67 7.05 -1.33 -4.55
N LEU A 68 6.11 -0.41 -4.80
CA LEU A 68 4.81 -0.37 -4.13
C LEU A 68 3.72 -1.19 -4.87
N ALA A 69 4.09 -1.88 -5.96
CA ALA A 69 3.15 -2.58 -6.85
C ALA A 69 1.97 -1.68 -7.27
N MET A 70 2.29 -0.44 -7.65
CA MET A 70 1.31 0.58 -8.03
C MET A 70 1.49 1.02 -9.47
N GLU A 71 0.38 1.34 -10.12
CA GLU A 71 0.40 2.08 -11.36
C GLU A 71 0.82 3.54 -11.14
N ARG A 72 1.44 4.14 -12.15
CA ARG A 72 1.92 5.53 -12.11
C ARG A 72 0.83 6.53 -11.74
N THR A 73 -0.37 6.36 -12.26
CA THR A 73 -1.53 7.23 -11.97
C THR A 73 -1.94 7.16 -10.50
N SER A 74 -1.98 5.96 -9.93
CA SER A 74 -2.30 5.74 -8.52
C SER A 74 -1.23 6.34 -7.62
N LEU A 75 0.05 6.14 -7.95
CA LEU A 75 1.17 6.73 -7.22
C LEU A 75 1.12 8.27 -7.25
N THR A 76 0.89 8.88 -8.42
CA THR A 76 0.79 10.33 -8.56
C THR A 76 -0.33 10.90 -7.70
N ARG A 77 -1.48 10.21 -7.61
CA ARG A 77 -2.61 10.65 -6.78
C ARG A 77 -2.31 10.63 -5.28
N ILE A 78 -1.45 9.71 -4.82
CA ILE A 78 -1.02 9.67 -3.42
C ILE A 78 0.08 10.70 -3.15
N LEU A 79 0.97 10.92 -4.11
CA LEU A 79 2.08 11.88 -4.00
C LEU A 79 1.60 13.34 -3.99
N ALA A 80 0.62 13.69 -4.81
CA ALA A 80 0.18 15.08 -4.96
C ALA A 80 -0.19 15.78 -3.63
N PRO A 81 -1.00 15.20 -2.73
CA PRO A 81 -1.27 15.81 -1.43
C PRO A 81 -0.05 15.86 -0.51
N LEU A 82 0.89 14.90 -0.62
CA LEU A 82 2.12 14.91 0.17
C LEU A 82 3.10 15.99 -0.31
N GLU A 83 3.21 16.18 -1.62
CA GLU A 83 4.01 17.25 -2.24
C GLU A 83 3.42 18.63 -1.86
N LYS A 84 2.09 18.78 -1.94
CA LYS A 84 1.40 20.02 -1.52
C LYS A 84 1.64 20.37 -0.05
N LYS A 85 1.75 19.35 0.82
CA LYS A 85 2.09 19.53 2.24
C LYS A 85 3.60 19.70 2.50
N GLY A 86 4.44 19.61 1.47
CA GLY A 86 5.89 19.69 1.59
C GLY A 86 6.55 18.46 2.22
N PHE A 87 5.86 17.31 2.31
CA PHE A 87 6.40 16.08 2.89
C PHE A 87 7.29 15.30 1.93
N VAL A 88 7.08 15.49 0.64
CA VAL A 88 7.93 14.95 -0.42
C VAL A 88 8.28 16.03 -1.43
N GLU A 89 9.37 15.83 -2.12
CA GLU A 89 9.82 16.68 -3.22
C GLU A 89 9.97 15.82 -4.48
N ILE A 90 9.50 16.34 -5.62
CA ILE A 90 9.60 15.67 -6.92
C ILE A 90 10.40 16.54 -7.87
N LYS A 91 11.65 16.14 -8.14
CA LYS A 91 12.58 16.88 -9.05
C LYS A 91 12.95 16.05 -10.26
N ALA A 92 13.35 16.73 -11.33
CA ALA A 92 14.05 16.08 -12.44
C ALA A 92 15.41 15.54 -11.96
N SER A 93 15.82 14.38 -12.48
CA SER A 93 17.16 13.87 -12.21
C SER A 93 18.20 14.79 -12.84
N THR A 94 19.34 14.92 -12.18
CA THR A 94 20.50 15.66 -12.73
C THR A 94 21.17 14.93 -13.89
N GLU A 95 21.00 13.61 -13.97
CA GLU A 95 21.58 12.76 -15.02
C GLU A 95 20.69 12.70 -16.27
N ASP A 96 19.37 12.68 -16.09
CA ASP A 96 18.38 12.67 -17.18
C ASP A 96 17.12 13.42 -16.73
N ALA A 97 16.90 14.60 -17.31
CA ALA A 97 15.76 15.46 -16.99
C ALA A 97 14.38 14.82 -17.24
N ARG A 98 14.31 13.74 -18.04
CA ARG A 98 13.07 12.96 -18.28
C ARG A 98 12.69 12.09 -17.08
N VAL A 99 13.67 11.79 -16.22
CA VAL A 99 13.47 10.97 -15.04
C VAL A 99 13.08 11.85 -13.85
N ARG A 100 11.87 11.67 -13.35
CA ARG A 100 11.41 12.33 -12.10
C ARG A 100 11.80 11.48 -10.91
N ARG A 101 12.47 12.09 -9.93
CA ARG A 101 12.86 11.45 -8.67
C ARG A 101 12.02 11.99 -7.54
N VAL A 102 11.66 11.11 -6.62
CA VAL A 102 10.90 11.43 -5.41
C VAL A 102 11.81 11.29 -4.20
N THR A 103 11.79 12.27 -3.33
CA THR A 103 12.59 12.33 -2.10
C THR A 103 11.68 12.71 -0.94
N ILE A 104 11.85 12.09 0.22
CA ILE A 104 11.22 12.54 1.46
C ILE A 104 11.95 13.80 1.95
N THR A 105 11.21 14.82 2.40
CA THR A 105 11.80 16.03 3.00
C THR A 105 12.03 15.84 4.50
N ALA A 106 12.74 16.78 5.14
CA ALA A 106 12.87 16.79 6.59
C ALA A 106 11.49 16.85 7.29
N LEU A 107 10.57 17.69 6.78
CA LEU A 107 9.21 17.80 7.30
C LEU A 107 8.43 16.48 7.10
N GLY A 108 8.61 15.79 5.96
CA GLY A 108 8.02 14.48 5.71
C GLY A 108 8.55 13.40 6.65
N LEU A 109 9.85 13.45 6.95
CA LEU A 109 10.48 12.53 7.91
C LEU A 109 9.95 12.78 9.34
N GLU A 110 9.85 14.02 9.78
CA GLU A 110 9.26 14.37 11.09
C GLU A 110 7.82 13.87 11.18
N ARG A 111 7.03 14.03 10.10
CA ARG A 111 5.65 13.53 10.03
C ARG A 111 5.60 12.00 10.09
N LEU A 112 6.48 11.31 9.39
CA LEU A 112 6.58 9.85 9.44
C LEU A 112 6.92 9.35 10.84
N ILE A 113 7.90 9.98 11.51
CA ILE A 113 8.32 9.64 12.88
C ILE A 113 7.15 9.83 13.86
N SER A 114 6.44 10.96 13.77
CA SER A 114 5.28 11.24 14.64
C SER A 114 4.10 10.27 14.42
N ALA A 115 3.95 9.74 13.20
CA ALA A 115 2.91 8.78 12.86
C ALA A 115 3.26 7.33 13.23
N LEU A 116 4.54 7.03 13.45
CA LEU A 116 5.00 5.66 13.70
C LEU A 116 4.35 5.01 14.93
N PRO A 117 4.23 5.66 16.10
CA PRO A 117 3.53 5.07 17.25
C PRO A 117 2.07 4.73 16.97
N LEU A 118 1.37 5.58 16.22
CA LEU A 118 -0.04 5.36 15.84
C LEU A 118 -0.18 4.14 14.92
N TRP A 119 0.75 3.99 13.97
CA TRP A 119 0.81 2.81 13.12
C TRP A 119 1.11 1.55 13.95
N GLN A 120 2.04 1.61 14.91
CA GLN A 120 2.38 0.49 15.79
C GLN A 120 1.20 0.03 16.63
N GLU A 121 0.36 0.95 17.12
CA GLU A 121 -0.87 0.61 17.84
C GLU A 121 -1.86 -0.17 16.97
N ALA A 122 -2.07 0.27 15.72
CA ALA A 122 -2.93 -0.44 14.77
C ALA A 122 -2.37 -1.84 14.45
N GLN A 123 -1.05 -1.91 14.25
CA GLN A 123 -0.34 -3.16 13.97
C GLN A 123 -0.48 -4.15 15.13
N ALA A 124 -0.23 -3.70 16.36
CA ALA A 124 -0.34 -4.54 17.55
C ALA A 124 -1.77 -5.06 17.76
N LYS A 125 -2.79 -4.27 17.47
CA LYS A 125 -4.19 -4.74 17.50
C LYS A 125 -4.45 -5.84 16.49
N MET A 126 -3.98 -5.66 15.24
CA MET A 126 -4.15 -6.65 14.19
C MET A 126 -3.45 -7.97 14.54
N GLU A 127 -2.21 -7.89 15.02
CA GLU A 127 -1.42 -9.05 15.45
C GLU A 127 -2.08 -9.78 16.63
N LYS A 128 -2.59 -9.03 17.61
CA LYS A 128 -3.28 -9.60 18.77
C LYS A 128 -4.52 -10.38 18.39
N GLU A 129 -5.36 -9.82 17.51
CA GLU A 129 -6.62 -10.45 17.08
C GLU A 129 -6.36 -11.71 16.23
N MET A 130 -5.28 -11.73 15.46
CA MET A 130 -4.92 -12.91 14.65
C MET A 130 -4.13 -13.97 15.43
N GLY A 131 -3.48 -13.58 16.51
CA GLY A 131 -2.47 -14.39 17.21
C GLY A 131 -1.19 -14.56 16.39
N PRO A 132 -0.06 -14.94 17.04
CA PRO A 132 1.25 -15.02 16.37
C PRO A 132 1.26 -15.96 15.15
N ALA A 133 0.74 -17.17 15.30
CA ALA A 133 0.70 -18.15 14.21
C ALA A 133 -0.16 -17.69 13.03
N GLY A 134 -1.35 -17.09 13.31
CA GLY A 134 -2.22 -16.55 12.27
C GLY A 134 -1.60 -15.38 11.53
N TRP A 135 -0.87 -14.52 12.23
CA TRP A 135 -0.15 -13.39 11.63
C TRP A 135 0.97 -13.86 10.70
N ASP A 136 1.81 -14.80 11.14
CA ASP A 136 2.90 -15.32 10.32
C ASP A 136 2.39 -16.06 9.08
N GLN A 137 1.31 -16.84 9.23
CA GLN A 137 0.67 -17.51 8.11
C GLN A 137 0.08 -16.53 7.10
N LEU A 138 -0.58 -15.45 7.55
CA LEU A 138 -1.10 -14.41 6.67
C LEU A 138 0.03 -13.76 5.86
N ARG A 139 1.11 -13.37 6.52
CA ARG A 139 2.27 -12.75 5.86
C ARG A 139 2.85 -13.66 4.77
N ALA A 140 3.06 -14.93 5.10
CA ALA A 140 3.59 -15.93 4.15
C ALA A 140 2.63 -16.11 2.96
N SER A 141 1.33 -16.24 3.21
CA SER A 141 0.32 -16.41 2.16
C SER A 141 0.22 -15.20 1.24
N LEU A 142 0.30 -13.97 1.78
CA LEU A 142 0.30 -12.75 0.98
C LEU A 142 1.56 -12.63 0.11
N GLN A 143 2.74 -13.02 0.63
CA GLN A 143 3.97 -13.06 -0.16
C GLN A 143 3.88 -14.08 -1.30
N GLN A 144 3.35 -15.27 -1.05
CA GLN A 144 3.09 -16.27 -2.06
C GLN A 144 2.11 -15.79 -3.14
N ALA A 145 1.03 -15.13 -2.74
CA ALA A 145 0.05 -14.56 -3.67
C ALA A 145 0.69 -13.52 -4.61
N VAL A 146 1.54 -12.65 -4.09
CA VAL A 146 2.29 -11.66 -4.89
C VAL A 146 3.23 -12.36 -5.87
N ALA A 147 3.99 -13.37 -5.40
CA ALA A 147 4.91 -14.13 -6.24
C ALA A 147 4.17 -14.89 -7.36
N ALA A 148 3.06 -15.55 -7.03
CA ALA A 148 2.24 -16.29 -8.00
C ALA A 148 1.64 -15.37 -9.07
N ALA A 149 1.10 -14.19 -8.66
CA ALA A 149 0.56 -13.23 -9.61
C ALA A 149 1.63 -12.70 -10.59
N ARG A 150 2.84 -12.43 -10.10
CA ARG A 150 3.96 -12.03 -10.96
C ARG A 150 4.39 -13.12 -11.92
N ALA A 151 4.50 -14.36 -11.46
CA ALA A 151 4.83 -15.51 -12.30
C ALA A 151 3.77 -15.79 -13.38
N ALA A 152 2.49 -15.50 -13.09
CA ALA A 152 1.38 -15.60 -14.03
C ALA A 152 1.29 -14.44 -15.03
N GLY A 153 2.27 -13.51 -15.07
CA GLY A 153 2.37 -12.47 -16.08
C GLY A 153 1.87 -11.08 -15.63
N SER A 154 1.71 -10.83 -14.33
CA SER A 154 1.45 -9.49 -13.83
C SER A 154 2.73 -8.64 -13.93
N THR A 155 2.76 -7.70 -14.87
CA THR A 155 3.85 -6.73 -15.08
C THR A 155 3.50 -5.41 -14.38
N LEU A 156 3.85 -5.29 -13.11
CA LEU A 156 3.84 -4.00 -12.38
C LEU A 156 5.26 -3.62 -12.00
#